data_9774ee0c934f0e90c799c36e1d495dca
#
_entry.id   9774ee0c934f0e90c799c36e1d495dca
#
_cell.length_a   1.000
_cell.length_b   1.000
_cell.length_c   1.000
_cell.angle_alpha   90.00
_cell.angle_beta   90.00
_cell.angle_gamma   90.00
#
_symmetry.space_group_name_H-M   'P 1'
#
loop_
_entity.id
_entity.type
_entity.pdbx_description
1 polymer ?
#
loop_
_entity_poly.entity_id
_entity_poly.type
_entity_poly.pdbx_seq_one_letter_code
_entity_poly.pdbx_strand_id
1 'polypeptide(L)'
;MPVPGGPGSYVANGSEHDSYGDTTHLPARHVQMTERRFSKLKLLEEGAYEAEQASAKIVIMPWGGSKGSVREAYDLLRAEGIDVGWYYTMFVSPLPSAMLEELLTKDLVIVPELNYQGQMAGLLRSMGVKAEAITQYTGLPFQPSALLERIKNRLAGADERMGAARA
;
A
#
# COMPACT_ATOMS: atom_id res chain seq x y z
N MET A 1 24.58 8.69 15.61
CA MET A 1 24.29 7.82 16.78
C MET A 1 25.57 7.67 17.59
N PRO A 2 25.54 7.77 18.92
CA PRO A 2 26.72 7.52 19.73
C PRO A 2 27.13 6.05 19.64
N VAL A 3 28.44 5.79 19.81
CA VAL A 3 28.95 4.42 19.92
C VAL A 3 28.52 3.86 21.27
N PRO A 4 27.95 2.63 21.35
CA PRO A 4 27.59 2.04 22.64
C PRO A 4 28.74 2.03 23.63
N GLY A 5 28.50 2.53 24.87
CA GLY A 5 29.51 2.69 25.92
C GLY A 5 30.42 3.91 25.77
N GLY A 6 30.30 4.70 24.68
CA GLY A 6 31.06 5.92 24.47
C GLY A 6 30.37 7.16 25.05
N PRO A 7 31.00 8.35 24.93
CA PRO A 7 30.41 9.60 25.35
C PRO A 7 29.10 9.88 24.62
N GLY A 8 28.06 10.30 25.35
CA GLY A 8 26.74 10.56 24.80
C GLY A 8 25.86 9.31 24.61
N SER A 9 26.29 8.15 25.13
CA SER A 9 25.44 6.96 25.19
C SER A 9 24.21 7.22 26.05
N TYR A 10 23.07 6.65 25.61
CA TYR A 10 21.78 6.77 26.32
C TYR A 10 21.07 5.40 26.29
N VAL A 11 20.13 5.22 27.20
CA VAL A 11 19.28 4.03 27.20
C VAL A 11 18.17 4.21 26.19
N ALA A 12 18.15 3.36 25.16
CA ALA A 12 17.04 3.29 24.20
C ALA A 12 16.08 2.18 24.63
N ASN A 13 14.83 2.53 24.89
CA ASN A 13 13.78 1.58 25.24
C ASN A 13 12.47 1.91 24.49
N GLY A 14 11.44 1.06 24.64
CA GLY A 14 10.13 1.26 24.03
C GLY A 14 9.19 2.16 24.82
N SER A 15 9.61 2.67 26.00
CA SER A 15 8.80 3.53 26.84
C SER A 15 8.87 4.98 26.36
N GLU A 16 7.85 5.77 26.70
CA GLU A 16 7.90 7.22 26.52
C GLU A 16 9.04 7.82 27.33
N HIS A 17 9.84 8.64 26.70
CA HIS A 17 11.03 9.23 27.31
C HIS A 17 11.13 10.73 27.03
N ASP A 18 11.91 11.43 27.83
CA ASP A 18 12.24 12.83 27.63
C ASP A 18 13.36 13.02 26.59
N SER A 19 13.85 14.27 26.45
CA SER A 19 14.94 14.58 25.52
C SER A 19 16.30 14.01 25.90
N TYR A 20 16.45 13.52 27.11
CA TYR A 20 17.67 12.89 27.62
C TYR A 20 17.63 11.35 27.55
N GLY A 21 16.45 10.78 27.20
CA GLY A 21 16.23 9.35 27.14
C GLY A 21 15.66 8.76 28.43
N ASP A 22 15.37 9.58 29.44
CA ASP A 22 14.80 9.13 30.71
C ASP A 22 13.30 8.87 30.57
N THR A 23 12.85 7.70 31.06
CA THR A 23 11.43 7.35 31.07
C THR A 23 10.59 8.38 31.82
N THR A 24 9.49 8.82 31.22
CA THR A 24 8.60 9.83 31.80
C THR A 24 7.15 9.42 31.72
N HIS A 25 6.37 9.76 32.75
CA HIS A 25 4.92 9.57 32.82
C HIS A 25 4.16 10.91 32.81
N LEU A 26 4.85 12.03 32.52
CA LEU A 26 4.24 13.36 32.51
C LEU A 26 3.31 13.51 31.27
N PRO A 27 1.99 13.79 31.45
CA PRO A 27 1.03 13.88 30.35
C PRO A 27 1.46 14.89 29.25
N ALA A 28 1.98 16.06 29.65
CA ALA A 28 2.44 17.06 28.69
C ALA A 28 3.59 16.55 27.81
N ARG A 29 4.49 15.75 28.38
CA ARG A 29 5.59 15.15 27.62
C ARG A 29 5.06 14.08 26.65
N HIS A 30 4.09 13.29 27.07
CA HIS A 30 3.45 12.29 26.23
C HIS A 30 2.78 12.94 24.99
N VAL A 31 2.03 14.02 25.18
CA VAL A 31 1.44 14.79 24.07
C VAL A 31 2.54 15.30 23.13
N GLN A 32 3.53 15.98 23.64
CA GLN A 32 4.66 16.52 22.85
C GLN A 32 5.35 15.43 22.01
N MET A 33 5.65 14.28 22.61
CA MET A 33 6.35 13.19 21.92
C MET A 33 5.44 12.50 20.91
N THR A 34 4.16 12.40 21.16
CA THR A 34 3.17 11.88 20.20
C THR A 34 3.09 12.80 18.98
N GLU A 35 2.93 14.11 19.17
CA GLU A 35 2.93 15.09 18.08
C GLU A 35 4.21 15.02 17.24
N ARG A 36 5.37 14.92 17.92
CA ARG A 36 6.67 14.77 17.25
C ARG A 36 6.75 13.50 16.41
N ARG A 37 6.21 12.37 16.88
CA ARG A 37 6.17 11.11 16.11
C ARG A 37 5.30 11.27 14.87
N PHE A 38 4.08 11.79 15.03
CA PHE A 38 3.15 11.95 13.92
C PHE A 38 3.58 13.01 12.92
N SER A 39 4.25 14.08 13.36
CA SER A 39 4.76 15.11 12.43
C SER A 39 5.78 14.56 11.41
N LYS A 40 6.50 13.49 11.76
CA LYS A 40 7.44 12.84 10.83
C LYS A 40 6.73 12.13 9.69
N LEU A 41 5.49 11.65 9.90
CA LEU A 41 4.72 10.94 8.88
C LEU A 41 4.32 11.87 7.73
N LYS A 42 4.18 13.17 7.98
CA LYS A 42 3.89 14.16 6.93
C LYS A 42 4.95 14.18 5.82
N LEU A 43 6.21 13.85 6.15
CA LEU A 43 7.28 13.75 5.16
C LEU A 43 7.08 12.58 4.17
N LEU A 44 6.24 11.61 4.52
CA LEU A 44 5.95 10.46 3.69
C LEU A 44 4.74 10.68 2.76
N GLU A 45 3.94 11.72 3.00
CA GLU A 45 2.79 12.07 2.15
C GLU A 45 3.22 12.45 0.72
N GLU A 46 4.45 12.95 0.56
CA GLU A 46 5.11 13.23 -0.73
C GLU A 46 5.98 12.05 -1.20
N GLY A 47 5.76 10.87 -0.65
CA GLY A 47 6.55 9.67 -0.95
C GLY A 47 6.47 9.27 -2.41
N ALA A 48 7.56 8.66 -2.91
CA ALA A 48 7.63 8.19 -4.29
C ALA A 48 6.70 6.98 -4.52
N TYR A 49 6.11 6.92 -5.70
CA TYR A 49 5.36 5.78 -6.20
C TYR A 49 5.65 5.53 -7.68
N GLU A 50 5.33 4.35 -8.13
CA GLU A 50 5.39 3.96 -9.54
C GLU A 50 3.98 4.02 -10.11
N ALA A 51 3.82 4.59 -11.31
CA ALA A 51 2.60 4.55 -12.07
C ALA A 51 2.92 4.28 -13.55
N GLU A 52 2.26 3.29 -14.15
CA GLU A 52 2.32 2.99 -15.58
C GLU A 52 0.90 2.85 -16.11
N GLN A 53 0.66 3.32 -17.33
CA GLN A 53 -0.69 3.35 -17.90
C GLN A 53 -1.70 4.02 -16.94
N ALA A 54 -1.31 5.17 -16.37
CA ALA A 54 -2.09 5.88 -15.36
C ALA A 54 -3.47 6.35 -15.88
N SER A 55 -3.68 6.41 -17.20
CA SER A 55 -4.99 6.70 -17.82
C SER A 55 -5.97 5.54 -17.76
N ALA A 56 -5.50 4.30 -17.56
CA ALA A 56 -6.37 3.13 -17.46
C ALA A 56 -7.36 3.28 -16.30
N LYS A 57 -8.60 2.82 -16.53
CA LYS A 57 -9.67 2.89 -15.52
C LYS A 57 -9.56 1.80 -14.47
N ILE A 58 -8.98 0.66 -14.83
CA ILE A 58 -8.69 -0.45 -13.93
C ILE A 58 -7.19 -0.55 -13.76
N VAL A 59 -6.74 -0.65 -12.51
CA VAL A 59 -5.32 -0.69 -12.19
C VAL A 59 -5.01 -1.84 -11.22
N ILE A 60 -3.77 -2.32 -11.27
CA ILE A 60 -3.25 -3.35 -10.36
C ILE A 60 -2.27 -2.69 -9.42
N MET A 61 -2.46 -2.91 -8.12
CA MET A 61 -1.62 -2.34 -7.07
C MET A 61 -1.15 -3.42 -6.11
N PRO A 62 0.01 -4.03 -6.32
CA PRO A 62 0.64 -4.87 -5.30
C PRO A 62 1.26 -4.03 -4.20
N TRP A 63 1.63 -4.69 -3.10
CA TRP A 63 2.43 -4.09 -2.03
C TRP A 63 3.38 -5.11 -1.41
N GLY A 64 4.45 -4.60 -0.78
CA GLY A 64 5.43 -5.43 -0.10
C GLY A 64 6.04 -6.51 -0.99
N GLY A 65 6.15 -7.73 -0.48
CA GLY A 65 6.80 -8.86 -1.14
C GLY A 65 6.05 -9.45 -2.34
N SER A 66 4.81 -9.01 -2.61
CA SER A 66 4.05 -9.48 -3.78
C SER A 66 4.45 -8.79 -5.09
N LYS A 67 5.25 -7.71 -5.04
CA LYS A 67 5.61 -6.87 -6.21
C LYS A 67 6.09 -7.69 -7.41
N GLY A 68 7.07 -8.57 -7.21
CA GLY A 68 7.72 -9.29 -8.32
C GLY A 68 6.76 -10.20 -9.10
N SER A 69 6.06 -11.07 -8.40
CA SER A 69 5.09 -11.99 -9.04
C SER A 69 3.92 -11.25 -9.69
N VAL A 70 3.46 -10.16 -9.09
CA VAL A 70 2.37 -9.35 -9.64
C VAL A 70 2.85 -8.53 -10.83
N ARG A 71 4.11 -8.06 -10.82
CA ARG A 71 4.70 -7.37 -11.96
C ARG A 71 4.76 -8.26 -13.19
N GLU A 72 5.20 -9.49 -13.05
CA GLU A 72 5.22 -10.44 -14.16
C GLU A 72 3.81 -10.73 -14.69
N ALA A 73 2.82 -10.90 -13.82
CA ALA A 73 1.43 -11.07 -14.26
C ALA A 73 0.89 -9.82 -14.99
N TYR A 74 1.25 -8.62 -14.54
CA TYR A 74 0.92 -7.37 -15.22
C TYR A 74 1.54 -7.28 -16.61
N ASP A 75 2.82 -7.61 -16.75
CA ASP A 75 3.52 -7.58 -18.03
C ASP A 75 2.90 -8.58 -19.04
N LEU A 76 2.46 -9.77 -18.57
CA LEU A 76 1.72 -10.73 -19.38
C LEU A 76 0.36 -10.17 -19.83
N LEU A 77 -0.42 -9.53 -18.95
CA LEU A 77 -1.68 -8.87 -19.32
C LEU A 77 -1.46 -7.81 -20.40
N ARG A 78 -0.42 -6.98 -20.26
CA ARG A 78 -0.07 -5.96 -21.25
C ARG A 78 0.34 -6.57 -22.58
N ALA A 79 1.10 -7.68 -22.58
CA ALA A 79 1.48 -8.41 -23.80
C ALA A 79 0.26 -8.99 -24.54
N GLU A 80 -0.83 -9.34 -23.83
CA GLU A 80 -2.10 -9.76 -24.42
C GLU A 80 -2.98 -8.56 -24.88
N GLY A 81 -2.52 -7.33 -24.74
CA GLY A 81 -3.24 -6.13 -25.15
C GLY A 81 -4.34 -5.68 -24.17
N ILE A 82 -4.38 -6.24 -22.96
CA ILE A 82 -5.38 -5.87 -21.95
C ILE A 82 -5.06 -4.49 -21.38
N ASP A 83 -6.03 -3.58 -21.36
CA ASP A 83 -5.87 -2.21 -20.87
C ASP A 83 -6.01 -2.16 -19.36
N VAL A 84 -4.87 -2.32 -18.67
CA VAL A 84 -4.75 -2.19 -17.22
C VAL A 84 -3.56 -1.31 -16.88
N GLY A 85 -3.66 -0.55 -15.77
CA GLY A 85 -2.56 0.24 -15.24
C GLY A 85 -1.86 -0.45 -14.07
N TRP A 86 -0.71 0.11 -13.69
CA TRP A 86 0.13 -0.33 -12.58
C TRP A 86 0.33 0.81 -11.61
N TYR A 87 0.20 0.52 -10.30
CA TYR A 87 0.60 1.39 -9.22
C TYR A 87 1.38 0.61 -8.18
N TYR A 88 2.45 1.20 -7.65
CA TYR A 88 3.20 0.61 -6.54
C TYR A 88 3.84 1.69 -5.68
N THR A 89 3.86 1.48 -4.38
CA THR A 89 4.61 2.29 -3.43
C THR A 89 5.17 1.44 -2.29
N MET A 90 6.27 1.89 -1.69
CA MET A 90 6.78 1.36 -0.43
C MET A 90 6.11 2.00 0.80
N PHE A 91 5.39 3.11 0.61
CA PHE A 91 4.73 3.88 1.67
C PHE A 91 3.29 3.42 1.81
N VAL A 92 3.00 2.67 2.88
CA VAL A 92 1.69 2.07 3.10
C VAL A 92 0.79 2.95 3.98
N SER A 93 1.39 3.66 4.92
CA SER A 93 0.66 4.56 5.83
C SER A 93 1.59 5.67 6.35
N PRO A 94 1.38 6.92 5.93
CA PRO A 94 0.43 7.36 4.94
C PRO A 94 0.79 6.86 3.53
N LEU A 95 -0.22 6.72 2.66
CA LEU A 95 0.01 6.60 1.22
C LEU A 95 0.45 7.95 0.65
N PRO A 96 1.27 7.98 -0.42
CA PRO A 96 1.55 9.23 -1.13
C PRO A 96 0.26 9.91 -1.59
N SER A 97 0.08 11.18 -1.25
CA SER A 97 -1.17 11.92 -1.49
C SER A 97 -1.53 11.96 -2.98
N ALA A 98 -0.56 12.26 -3.85
CA ALA A 98 -0.78 12.28 -5.29
C ALA A 98 -1.23 10.91 -5.84
N MET A 99 -0.63 9.81 -5.34
CA MET A 99 -1.05 8.47 -5.71
C MET A 99 -2.50 8.18 -5.28
N LEU A 100 -2.86 8.56 -4.05
CA LEU A 100 -4.22 8.36 -3.54
C LEU A 100 -5.24 9.15 -4.38
N GLU A 101 -4.95 10.40 -4.73
CA GLU A 101 -5.80 11.22 -5.61
C GLU A 101 -6.03 10.53 -6.96
N GLU A 102 -5.00 9.97 -7.58
CA GLU A 102 -5.14 9.22 -8.82
C GLU A 102 -5.97 7.94 -8.64
N LEU A 103 -5.74 7.16 -7.57
CA LEU A 103 -6.49 5.94 -7.29
C LEU A 103 -7.98 6.20 -7.05
N LEU A 104 -8.35 7.34 -6.48
CA LEU A 104 -9.75 7.75 -6.29
C LEU A 104 -10.51 7.94 -7.62
N THR A 105 -9.80 8.19 -8.70
CA THR A 105 -10.41 8.35 -10.05
C THR A 105 -10.64 7.03 -10.78
N LYS A 106 -10.15 5.91 -10.24
CA LYS A 106 -10.24 4.61 -10.88
C LYS A 106 -11.60 3.94 -10.68
N ASP A 107 -12.00 3.17 -11.69
CA ASP A 107 -13.23 2.38 -11.60
C ASP A 107 -13.01 1.12 -10.75
N LEU A 108 -11.78 0.59 -10.75
CA LEU A 108 -11.37 -0.53 -9.91
C LEU A 108 -9.86 -0.55 -9.67
N VAL A 109 -9.46 -0.77 -8.43
CA VAL A 109 -8.08 -1.10 -8.03
C VAL A 109 -8.01 -2.55 -7.58
N ILE A 110 -7.35 -3.39 -8.36
CA ILE A 110 -7.14 -4.81 -8.02
C ILE A 110 -5.88 -4.92 -7.18
N VAL A 111 -6.00 -5.49 -5.98
CA VAL A 111 -4.91 -5.62 -5.01
C VAL A 111 -4.59 -7.08 -4.75
N PRO A 112 -3.55 -7.66 -5.39
CA PRO A 112 -3.08 -9.00 -5.06
C PRO A 112 -2.33 -8.98 -3.73
N GLU A 113 -2.76 -9.81 -2.77
CA GLU A 113 -2.27 -9.80 -1.38
C GLU A 113 -2.00 -11.19 -0.84
N LEU A 114 -0.84 -11.35 -0.21
CA LEU A 114 -0.43 -12.60 0.46
C LEU A 114 -0.92 -12.66 1.92
N ASN A 115 -2.20 -12.32 2.13
CA ASN A 115 -2.85 -12.40 3.43
C ASN A 115 -4.32 -12.84 3.27
N TYR A 116 -4.94 -13.23 4.39
CA TYR A 116 -6.31 -13.75 4.40
C TYR A 116 -7.37 -12.66 4.23
N GLN A 117 -7.15 -11.50 4.81
CA GLN A 117 -8.21 -10.47 4.98
C GLN A 117 -8.28 -9.45 3.85
N GLY A 118 -7.28 -9.36 2.98
CA GLY A 118 -7.22 -8.29 1.98
C GLY A 118 -6.98 -6.93 2.64
N GLN A 119 -5.92 -6.84 3.47
CA GLN A 119 -5.67 -5.70 4.37
C GLN A 119 -5.44 -4.40 3.60
N MET A 120 -4.65 -4.42 2.53
CA MET A 120 -4.39 -3.23 1.72
C MET A 120 -5.64 -2.79 0.97
N ALA A 121 -6.38 -3.72 0.36
CA ALA A 121 -7.66 -3.37 -0.27
C ALA A 121 -8.66 -2.80 0.76
N GLY A 122 -8.66 -3.32 1.99
CA GLY A 122 -9.43 -2.78 3.11
C GLY A 122 -9.04 -1.34 3.46
N LEU A 123 -7.74 -1.07 3.55
CA LEU A 123 -7.19 0.26 3.79
C LEU A 123 -7.59 1.23 2.67
N LEU A 124 -7.42 0.84 1.41
CA LEU A 124 -7.81 1.65 0.25
C LEU A 124 -9.31 1.98 0.26
N ARG A 125 -10.16 0.99 0.55
CA ARG A 125 -11.62 1.22 0.69
C ARG A 125 -11.96 2.19 1.81
N SER A 126 -11.26 2.15 2.93
CA SER A 126 -11.48 3.11 4.02
C SER A 126 -11.14 4.56 3.64
N MET A 127 -10.34 4.73 2.59
CA MET A 127 -9.97 6.03 1.99
C MET A 127 -10.86 6.41 0.79
N GLY A 128 -11.90 5.61 0.48
CA GLY A 128 -12.83 5.89 -0.62
C GLY A 128 -12.44 5.27 -1.97
N VAL A 129 -11.32 4.56 -2.07
CA VAL A 129 -10.89 3.91 -3.32
C VAL A 129 -11.73 2.64 -3.56
N LYS A 130 -12.17 2.43 -4.80
CA LYS A 130 -12.88 1.22 -5.22
C LYS A 130 -11.87 0.08 -5.38
N ALA A 131 -11.54 -0.62 -4.30
CA ALA A 131 -10.52 -1.65 -4.27
C ALA A 131 -11.08 -3.05 -4.01
N GLU A 132 -10.59 -4.04 -4.76
CA GLU A 132 -10.88 -5.47 -4.57
C GLU A 132 -9.60 -6.27 -4.37
N ALA A 133 -9.59 -7.14 -3.37
CA ALA A 133 -8.45 -8.01 -3.10
C ALA A 133 -8.49 -9.29 -3.94
N ILE A 134 -7.30 -9.73 -4.37
CA ILE A 134 -7.05 -11.12 -4.77
C ILE A 134 -6.14 -11.73 -3.71
N THR A 135 -6.73 -12.40 -2.72
CA THR A 135 -6.00 -12.93 -1.58
C THR A 135 -5.39 -14.31 -1.84
N GLN A 136 -4.21 -14.56 -1.29
CA GLN A 136 -3.60 -15.88 -1.18
C GLN A 136 -2.93 -15.99 0.19
N TYR A 137 -3.18 -17.09 0.91
CA TYR A 137 -2.67 -17.29 2.27
C TYR A 137 -2.13 -18.72 2.48
N THR A 138 -1.57 -19.26 1.41
CA THR A 138 -0.96 -20.62 1.41
C THR A 138 0.46 -20.63 1.98
N GLY A 139 1.05 -19.47 2.29
CA GLY A 139 2.45 -19.33 2.65
C GLY A 139 3.41 -19.30 1.44
N LEU A 140 2.89 -19.45 0.24
CA LEU A 140 3.65 -19.40 -1.01
C LEU A 140 3.42 -18.08 -1.76
N PRO A 141 4.39 -17.58 -2.54
CA PRO A 141 4.19 -16.44 -3.44
C PRO A 141 3.16 -16.77 -4.54
N PHE A 142 2.60 -15.74 -5.15
CA PHE A 142 1.77 -15.92 -6.33
C PHE A 142 2.57 -16.57 -7.47
N GLN A 143 1.95 -17.51 -8.17
CA GLN A 143 2.42 -17.96 -9.46
C GLN A 143 1.88 -16.99 -10.52
N PRO A 144 2.73 -16.32 -11.33
CA PRO A 144 2.30 -15.26 -12.24
C PRO A 144 1.20 -15.69 -13.21
N SER A 145 1.31 -16.88 -13.81
CA SER A 145 0.29 -17.42 -14.73
C SER A 145 -1.06 -17.67 -14.05
N ALA A 146 -1.05 -18.21 -12.85
CA ALA A 146 -2.28 -18.45 -12.10
C ALA A 146 -2.91 -17.11 -11.63
N LEU A 147 -2.09 -16.14 -11.26
CA LEU A 147 -2.54 -14.80 -10.90
C LEU A 147 -3.13 -14.07 -12.11
N LEU A 148 -2.51 -14.19 -13.29
CA LEU A 148 -3.00 -13.66 -14.55
C LEU A 148 -4.48 -14.07 -14.79
N GLU A 149 -4.79 -15.36 -14.69
CA GLU A 149 -6.15 -15.85 -14.89
C GLU A 149 -7.13 -15.33 -13.83
N ARG A 150 -6.68 -15.21 -12.59
CA ARG A 150 -7.50 -14.63 -11.50
C ARG A 150 -7.79 -13.15 -11.75
N ILE A 151 -6.85 -12.38 -12.30
CA ILE A 151 -7.04 -10.99 -12.66
C ILE A 151 -8.00 -10.88 -13.84
N LYS A 152 -7.83 -11.68 -14.90
CA LYS A 152 -8.77 -11.72 -16.05
C LYS A 152 -10.22 -11.97 -15.62
N ASN A 153 -10.43 -12.90 -14.70
CA ASN A 153 -11.77 -13.18 -14.16
C ASN A 153 -12.35 -11.96 -13.41
N ARG A 154 -11.52 -11.17 -12.73
CA ARG A 154 -11.97 -9.92 -12.07
C ARG A 154 -12.29 -8.82 -13.09
N LEU A 155 -11.51 -8.71 -14.15
CA LEU A 155 -11.75 -7.75 -15.22
C LEU A 155 -13.10 -8.04 -15.91
N ALA A 156 -13.36 -9.29 -16.30
CA ALA A 156 -14.64 -9.69 -16.91
C ALA A 156 -15.84 -9.34 -16.02
N GLY A 157 -15.79 -9.68 -14.73
CA GLY A 157 -16.85 -9.32 -13.79
C GLY A 157 -16.99 -7.82 -13.51
N ALA A 158 -15.93 -7.03 -13.69
CA ALA A 158 -15.99 -5.57 -13.58
C ALA A 158 -16.69 -4.95 -14.81
N ASP A 159 -16.40 -5.43 -16.00
CA ASP A 159 -17.02 -4.97 -17.24
C ASP A 159 -18.54 -5.21 -17.24
N GLU A 160 -18.99 -6.39 -16.77
CA GLU A 160 -20.41 -6.71 -16.62
C GLU A 160 -21.12 -5.73 -15.65
N ARG A 161 -20.51 -5.43 -14.50
CA ARG A 161 -21.07 -4.49 -13.52
C ARG A 161 -21.14 -3.05 -14.06
N MET A 162 -20.10 -2.61 -14.80
CA MET A 162 -20.06 -1.27 -15.41
C MET A 162 -21.07 -1.16 -16.57
N GLY A 163 -21.26 -2.22 -17.36
CA GLY A 163 -22.27 -2.28 -18.40
C GLY A 163 -23.68 -2.17 -17.83
N ALA A 164 -23.98 -2.92 -16.76
CA ALA A 164 -25.30 -2.90 -16.10
C ALA A 164 -25.62 -1.54 -15.42
N ALA A 165 -24.61 -0.79 -14.98
CA ALA A 165 -24.81 0.52 -14.35
C ALA A 165 -25.06 1.67 -15.37
N ARG A 166 -24.84 1.42 -16.66
CA ARG A 166 -25.04 2.38 -17.76
C ARG A 166 -26.34 2.14 -18.56
N ALA A 167 -26.99 1.04 -18.28
CA ALA A 167 -28.28 0.67 -18.90
C ALA A 167 -29.46 1.09 -17.99
#